data_8c8e90620877443ffae0f5b080e1f615
#
_entry.id   8c8e90620877443ffae0f5b080e1f615
#
_cell.length_a   1.000
_cell.length_b   1.000
_cell.length_c   1.000
_cell.angle_alpha   90.00
_cell.angle_beta   90.00
_cell.angle_gamma   90.00
#
_symmetry.space_group_name_H-M   'P 1'
#
loop_
_entity.id
_entity.type
_entity.pdbx_description
1 polymer ?
#
loop_
_entity_poly.entity_id
_entity_poly.type
_entity_poly.pdbx_seq_one_letter_code
_entity_poly.pdbx_strand_id
1 'polypeptide(L)'
;MAVAATQASTPAAPAANTGLTDRARQERKLAWMLCAPAVAVMLLVAGFPIVYAFWLSLRRADLRFPNAGEFVGLSNYSTVLTSSTWWTDVGNTLFITVISVVLEVALGMLIAQAMYRAIFARTAIRASVLVPYGAVTVVAAFAWRLAFDPATGFAVALFNLDPPPLTTRGGSFFIIIFAEVWKTTPFIALLLLGGLALVPDDLYKAAKMDGASSWQRFTKITLPLIKPALMVAVLFRTLDAFRIYDSAFIISRGANNTGTLSILGYEELVNRLNLGLGSAVAILIFICVMIIAFIFFRFLGASPDRR
;
A
#
# COMPACT_ATOMS: atom_id res chain seq x y z
N MET A 1 -40.31 54.26 52.40
CA MET A 1 -38.89 53.79 52.43
C MET A 1 -38.66 52.99 51.19
N ALA A 2 -38.02 53.58 50.19
CA ALA A 2 -37.68 52.87 48.91
C ALA A 2 -36.22 52.36 49.03
N VAL A 3 -36.05 51.07 48.90
CA VAL A 3 -34.72 50.43 48.81
C VAL A 3 -34.27 50.41 47.36
N ALA A 4 -33.25 51.21 47.05
CA ALA A 4 -32.60 51.24 45.76
C ALA A 4 -31.74 49.96 45.56
N ALA A 5 -32.08 49.11 44.59
CA ALA A 5 -31.26 47.99 44.22
C ALA A 5 -30.09 48.47 43.33
N THR A 6 -28.88 48.40 43.88
CA THR A 6 -27.64 48.68 43.16
C THR A 6 -27.34 47.49 42.21
N GLN A 7 -27.46 47.74 40.89
CA GLN A 7 -27.01 46.79 39.89
C GLN A 7 -25.47 46.76 39.88
N ALA A 8 -24.89 45.64 40.30
CA ALA A 8 -23.46 45.37 40.15
C ALA A 8 -23.15 45.08 38.67
N SER A 9 -22.40 45.96 38.04
CA SER A 9 -21.86 45.77 36.71
C SER A 9 -20.86 44.61 36.68
N THR A 10 -21.18 43.53 36.00
CA THR A 10 -20.25 42.41 35.73
C THR A 10 -19.10 42.92 34.87
N PRO A 11 -17.84 42.74 35.26
CA PRO A 11 -16.69 43.10 34.43
C PRO A 11 -16.72 42.29 33.12
N ALA A 12 -16.61 42.95 31.98
CA ALA A 12 -16.47 42.33 30.70
C ALA A 12 -15.20 41.46 30.68
N ALA A 13 -15.35 40.18 30.31
CA ALA A 13 -14.24 39.26 30.15
C ALA A 13 -13.26 39.83 29.11
N PRO A 14 -11.94 39.81 29.33
CA PRO A 14 -10.96 40.29 28.38
C PRO A 14 -11.07 39.48 27.10
N ALA A 15 -11.16 40.16 25.96
CA ALA A 15 -11.19 39.56 24.63
C ALA A 15 -9.98 38.60 24.47
N ALA A 16 -10.25 37.34 24.22
CA ALA A 16 -9.23 36.33 24.00
C ALA A 16 -8.38 36.76 22.78
N ASN A 17 -7.13 37.13 23.08
CA ASN A 17 -6.14 37.41 22.05
C ASN A 17 -5.91 36.15 21.27
N THR A 18 -6.44 36.05 20.03
CA THR A 18 -6.33 34.91 19.12
C THR A 18 -4.91 34.76 18.49
N GLY A 19 -3.94 35.53 18.96
CA GLY A 19 -2.53 35.38 18.60
C GLY A 19 -1.86 34.27 19.41
N LEU A 20 -1.08 33.42 18.71
CA LEU A 20 -0.22 32.45 19.38
C LEU A 20 0.63 33.16 20.43
N THR A 21 0.67 32.65 21.68
CA THR A 21 1.55 33.16 22.73
C THR A 21 3.01 33.08 22.27
N ASP A 22 3.87 33.98 22.77
CA ASP A 22 5.30 34.00 22.40
C ASP A 22 5.98 32.64 22.63
N ARG A 23 5.55 31.93 23.67
CA ARG A 23 5.98 30.54 23.93
C ARG A 23 5.58 29.58 22.81
N ALA A 24 4.34 29.64 22.34
CA ALA A 24 3.85 28.80 21.25
C ALA A 24 4.57 29.11 19.93
N ARG A 25 4.97 30.38 19.71
CA ARG A 25 5.81 30.78 18.55
C ARG A 25 7.20 30.20 18.66
N GLN A 26 7.83 30.24 19.83
CA GLN A 26 9.14 29.65 20.07
C GLN A 26 9.13 28.13 19.92
N GLU A 27 8.14 27.46 20.49
CA GLU A 27 7.96 25.99 20.37
C GLU A 27 7.76 25.59 18.91
N ARG A 28 6.97 26.35 18.14
CA ARG A 28 6.77 26.14 16.70
C ARG A 28 8.09 26.36 15.91
N LYS A 29 8.86 27.40 16.23
CA LYS A 29 10.16 27.65 15.59
C LYS A 29 11.15 26.54 15.88
N LEU A 30 11.20 26.08 17.14
CA LEU A 30 12.06 24.97 17.53
C LEU A 30 11.65 23.66 16.84
N ALA A 31 10.35 23.37 16.76
CA ALA A 31 9.84 22.20 16.04
C ALA A 31 10.25 22.24 14.56
N TRP A 32 10.10 23.39 13.88
CA TRP A 32 10.55 23.54 12.49
C TRP A 32 12.08 23.37 12.36
N MET A 33 12.88 23.94 13.27
CA MET A 33 14.33 23.80 13.25
C MET A 33 14.77 22.35 13.44
N LEU A 34 14.10 21.59 14.29
CA LEU A 34 14.39 20.18 14.53
C LEU A 34 13.96 19.29 13.35
N CYS A 35 12.83 19.60 12.71
CA CYS A 35 12.35 18.87 11.56
C CYS A 35 13.03 19.26 10.24
N ALA A 36 13.56 20.49 10.13
CA ALA A 36 14.12 21.03 8.88
C ALA A 36 15.22 20.16 8.26
N PRO A 37 16.19 19.61 9.01
CA PRO A 37 17.23 18.77 8.42
C PRO A 37 16.65 17.50 7.79
N ALA A 38 15.71 16.83 8.47
CA ALA A 38 15.05 15.61 7.98
C ALA A 38 14.20 15.92 6.74
N VAL A 39 13.43 17.00 6.77
CA VAL A 39 12.61 17.45 5.63
C VAL A 39 13.51 17.84 4.45
N ALA A 40 14.62 18.55 4.69
CA ALA A 40 15.57 18.94 3.62
C ALA A 40 16.17 17.71 2.93
N VAL A 41 16.65 16.72 3.70
CA VAL A 41 17.17 15.47 3.15
C VAL A 41 16.07 14.72 2.37
N MET A 42 14.86 14.64 2.89
CA MET A 42 13.75 13.98 2.23
C MET A 42 13.36 14.65 0.91
N LEU A 43 13.32 15.99 0.88
CA LEU A 43 13.07 16.77 -0.34
C LEU A 43 14.19 16.61 -1.37
N LEU A 44 15.44 16.54 -0.93
CA LEU A 44 16.57 16.37 -1.81
C LEU A 44 16.63 14.95 -2.38
N VAL A 45 16.47 13.93 -1.56
CA VAL A 45 16.62 12.52 -1.96
C VAL A 45 15.39 12.01 -2.71
N ALA A 46 14.18 12.37 -2.31
CA ALA A 46 12.93 11.92 -2.94
C ALA A 46 12.36 12.98 -3.89
N GLY A 47 12.34 14.24 -3.50
CA GLY A 47 11.74 15.32 -4.28
C GLY A 47 12.49 15.60 -5.59
N PHE A 48 13.82 15.69 -5.53
CA PHE A 48 14.63 15.97 -6.73
C PHE A 48 14.44 14.92 -7.84
N PRO A 49 14.52 13.61 -7.60
CA PRO A 49 14.27 12.60 -8.64
C PRO A 49 12.85 12.66 -9.24
N ILE A 50 11.85 12.96 -8.41
CA ILE A 50 10.46 13.10 -8.89
C ILE A 50 10.33 14.30 -9.83
N VAL A 51 10.88 15.46 -9.45
CA VAL A 51 10.88 16.66 -10.29
C VAL A 51 11.67 16.43 -11.57
N TYR A 52 12.81 15.75 -11.47
CA TYR A 52 13.62 15.40 -12.64
C TYR A 52 12.91 14.42 -13.57
N ALA A 53 12.25 13.39 -13.05
CA ALA A 53 11.44 12.48 -13.86
C ALA A 53 10.28 13.23 -14.53
N PHE A 54 9.62 14.16 -13.81
CA PHE A 54 8.60 15.01 -14.41
C PHE A 54 9.16 15.88 -15.54
N TRP A 55 10.36 16.46 -15.36
CA TRP A 55 11.03 17.22 -16.42
C TRP A 55 11.35 16.35 -17.64
N LEU A 56 11.88 15.13 -17.44
CA LEU A 56 12.19 14.20 -18.51
C LEU A 56 10.93 13.76 -19.26
N SER A 57 9.80 13.58 -18.56
CA SER A 57 8.54 13.17 -19.15
C SER A 57 7.97 14.16 -20.17
N LEU A 58 8.39 15.44 -20.10
CA LEU A 58 8.01 16.50 -21.03
C LEU A 58 8.97 16.63 -22.20
N ARG A 59 10.01 15.81 -22.28
CA ARG A 59 11.04 15.86 -23.31
C ARG A 59 11.12 14.57 -24.09
N ARG A 60 11.56 14.66 -25.33
CA ARG A 60 11.99 13.51 -26.14
C ARG A 60 13.40 13.13 -25.71
N ALA A 61 13.54 12.36 -24.65
CA ALA A 61 14.80 11.93 -24.10
C ALA A 61 15.00 10.43 -24.41
N ASP A 62 15.61 10.15 -25.56
CA ASP A 62 15.93 8.79 -26.00
C ASP A 62 17.45 8.65 -26.06
N LEU A 63 18.03 7.76 -25.25
CA LEU A 63 19.47 7.58 -25.15
C LEU A 63 20.08 7.00 -26.43
N ARG A 64 19.28 6.41 -27.31
CA ARG A 64 19.76 5.94 -28.62
C ARG A 64 20.00 7.10 -29.59
N PHE A 65 19.37 8.26 -29.32
CA PHE A 65 19.46 9.47 -30.12
C PHE A 65 19.75 10.69 -29.21
N PRO A 66 20.97 10.82 -28.65
CA PRO A 66 21.27 11.80 -27.61
C PRO A 66 21.10 13.27 -28.05
N ASN A 67 21.09 13.54 -29.35
CA ASN A 67 20.91 14.89 -29.90
C ASN A 67 19.42 15.28 -30.08
N ALA A 68 18.47 14.40 -29.77
CA ALA A 68 17.02 14.62 -29.95
C ALA A 68 16.31 15.14 -28.69
N GLY A 69 17.02 15.82 -27.79
CA GLY A 69 16.50 16.32 -26.51
C GLY A 69 15.51 17.49 -26.62
N GLU A 70 14.50 17.37 -27.50
CA GLU A 70 13.48 18.40 -27.72
C GLU A 70 12.42 18.40 -26.60
N PHE A 71 11.90 19.60 -26.30
CA PHE A 71 10.72 19.72 -25.45
C PHE A 71 9.46 19.38 -26.27
N VAL A 72 8.75 18.32 -25.87
CA VAL A 72 7.56 17.81 -26.57
C VAL A 72 6.26 17.98 -25.76
N GLY A 73 6.33 18.66 -24.65
CA GLY A 73 5.18 18.90 -23.77
C GLY A 73 4.51 17.58 -23.34
N LEU A 74 3.20 17.45 -23.56
CA LEU A 74 2.41 16.28 -23.15
C LEU A 74 2.37 15.14 -24.17
N SER A 75 3.17 15.21 -25.25
CA SER A 75 3.16 14.18 -26.31
C SER A 75 3.47 12.77 -25.80
N ASN A 76 4.43 12.63 -24.86
CA ASN A 76 4.74 11.34 -24.24
C ASN A 76 3.54 10.76 -23.50
N TYR A 77 2.80 11.59 -22.78
CA TYR A 77 1.57 11.17 -22.09
C TYR A 77 0.48 10.73 -23.07
N SER A 78 0.30 11.49 -24.15
CA SER A 78 -0.64 11.10 -25.21
C SER A 78 -0.27 9.74 -25.81
N THR A 79 1.01 9.53 -26.12
CA THR A 79 1.51 8.26 -26.67
C THR A 79 1.24 7.09 -25.72
N VAL A 80 1.50 7.26 -24.43
CA VAL A 80 1.25 6.21 -23.42
C VAL A 80 -0.26 5.95 -23.29
N LEU A 81 -1.07 6.99 -23.10
CA LEU A 81 -2.50 6.85 -22.82
C LEU A 81 -3.32 6.34 -24.04
N THR A 82 -2.84 6.52 -25.24
CA THR A 82 -3.45 5.96 -26.46
C THR A 82 -3.00 4.53 -26.75
N SER A 83 -1.98 4.03 -26.07
CA SER A 83 -1.47 2.67 -26.25
C SER A 83 -2.40 1.63 -25.63
N SER A 84 -2.72 0.58 -26.38
CA SER A 84 -3.48 -0.58 -25.86
C SER A 84 -2.72 -1.33 -24.76
N THR A 85 -1.39 -1.34 -24.84
CA THR A 85 -0.51 -1.96 -23.81
C THR A 85 -0.71 -1.30 -22.45
N TRP A 86 -0.77 0.03 -22.39
CA TRP A 86 -1.02 0.77 -21.17
C TRP A 86 -2.30 0.29 -20.47
N TRP A 87 -3.42 0.24 -21.18
CA TRP A 87 -4.70 -0.15 -20.59
C TRP A 87 -4.78 -1.63 -20.20
N THR A 88 -4.09 -2.48 -20.96
CA THR A 88 -3.93 -3.90 -20.59
C THR A 88 -3.16 -4.03 -19.29
N ASP A 89 -2.04 -3.32 -19.14
CA ASP A 89 -1.20 -3.38 -17.96
C ASP A 89 -1.85 -2.69 -16.76
N VAL A 90 -2.66 -1.64 -16.95
CA VAL A 90 -3.55 -1.09 -15.90
C VAL A 90 -4.52 -2.16 -15.40
N GLY A 91 -5.22 -2.83 -16.32
CA GLY A 91 -6.15 -3.90 -15.98
C GLY A 91 -5.50 -5.06 -15.24
N ASN A 92 -4.33 -5.51 -15.70
CA ASN A 92 -3.55 -6.55 -15.07
C ASN A 92 -3.08 -6.17 -13.66
N THR A 93 -2.56 -4.95 -13.53
CA THR A 93 -2.08 -4.43 -12.24
C THR A 93 -3.22 -4.32 -11.23
N LEU A 94 -4.37 -3.79 -11.65
CA LEU A 94 -5.57 -3.71 -10.81
C LEU A 94 -6.08 -5.11 -10.43
N PHE A 95 -6.12 -6.05 -11.37
CA PHE A 95 -6.53 -7.43 -11.11
C PHE A 95 -5.64 -8.09 -10.06
N ILE A 96 -4.31 -8.04 -10.24
CA ILE A 96 -3.35 -8.59 -9.26
C ILE A 96 -3.54 -7.90 -7.91
N THR A 97 -3.60 -6.57 -7.88
CA THR A 97 -3.74 -5.78 -6.65
C THR A 97 -5.00 -6.16 -5.88
N VAL A 98 -6.16 -6.16 -6.53
CA VAL A 98 -7.44 -6.43 -5.86
C VAL A 98 -7.48 -7.86 -5.31
N ILE A 99 -7.12 -8.85 -6.14
CA ILE A 99 -7.19 -10.24 -5.73
C ILE A 99 -6.17 -10.53 -4.61
N SER A 100 -4.91 -10.06 -4.75
CA SER A 100 -3.89 -10.25 -3.70
C SER A 100 -4.32 -9.65 -2.38
N VAL A 101 -4.74 -8.36 -2.38
CA VAL A 101 -5.11 -7.66 -1.15
C VAL A 101 -6.31 -8.30 -0.46
N VAL A 102 -7.33 -8.72 -1.20
CA VAL A 102 -8.49 -9.41 -0.63
C VAL A 102 -8.08 -10.73 0.02
N LEU A 103 -7.28 -11.54 -0.66
CA LEU A 103 -6.80 -12.82 -0.12
C LEU A 103 -5.89 -12.60 1.10
N GLU A 104 -4.99 -11.65 1.03
CA GLU A 104 -4.06 -11.33 2.11
C GLU A 104 -4.77 -10.81 3.36
N VAL A 105 -5.79 -9.97 3.19
CA VAL A 105 -6.60 -9.48 4.32
C VAL A 105 -7.40 -10.63 4.94
N ALA A 106 -8.01 -11.49 4.12
CA ALA A 106 -8.76 -12.63 4.62
C ALA A 106 -7.84 -13.62 5.38
N LEU A 107 -6.74 -14.04 4.77
CA LEU A 107 -5.78 -14.96 5.38
C LEU A 107 -5.05 -14.30 6.57
N GLY A 108 -4.66 -13.04 6.43
CA GLY A 108 -4.02 -12.25 7.49
C GLY A 108 -4.91 -12.12 8.72
N MET A 109 -6.21 -11.92 8.53
CA MET A 109 -7.18 -11.90 9.63
C MET A 109 -7.30 -13.26 10.33
N LEU A 110 -7.34 -14.37 9.56
CA LEU A 110 -7.37 -15.71 10.13
C LEU A 110 -6.10 -16.00 10.94
N ILE A 111 -4.94 -15.69 10.38
CA ILE A 111 -3.64 -15.86 11.05
C ILE A 111 -3.54 -14.96 12.29
N ALA A 112 -3.94 -13.68 12.21
CA ALA A 112 -3.94 -12.76 13.33
C ALA A 112 -4.81 -13.26 14.48
N GLN A 113 -6.01 -13.78 14.19
CA GLN A 113 -6.88 -14.37 15.23
C GLN A 113 -6.28 -15.64 15.82
N ALA A 114 -5.67 -16.52 15.00
CA ALA A 114 -4.97 -17.70 15.50
C ALA A 114 -3.82 -17.32 16.42
N MET A 115 -3.00 -16.33 16.05
CA MET A 115 -1.90 -15.81 16.87
C MET A 115 -2.39 -15.13 18.14
N TYR A 116 -3.51 -14.40 18.10
CA TYR A 116 -4.11 -13.74 19.26
C TYR A 116 -4.61 -14.76 20.30
N ARG A 117 -5.24 -15.84 19.84
CA ARG A 117 -5.78 -16.91 20.72
C ARG A 117 -4.75 -17.94 21.16
N ALA A 118 -3.56 -17.98 20.56
CA ALA A 118 -2.54 -18.95 20.92
C ALA A 118 -2.14 -18.82 22.39
N ILE A 119 -2.25 -19.89 23.16
CA ILE A 119 -1.87 -19.97 24.58
C ILE A 119 -0.43 -20.48 24.69
N PHE A 120 -0.09 -21.52 23.91
CA PHE A 120 1.23 -22.14 23.91
C PHE A 120 2.05 -21.71 22.70
N ALA A 121 3.39 -21.71 22.83
CA ALA A 121 4.35 -21.47 21.74
C ALA A 121 4.11 -20.16 20.96
N ARG A 122 3.57 -19.11 21.56
CA ARG A 122 3.24 -17.83 20.91
C ARG A 122 4.40 -17.27 20.09
N THR A 123 5.61 -17.30 20.67
CA THR A 123 6.82 -16.80 20.00
C THR A 123 7.18 -17.63 18.78
N ALA A 124 7.12 -18.96 18.90
CA ALA A 124 7.44 -19.86 17.76
C ALA A 124 6.42 -19.70 16.63
N ILE A 125 5.11 -19.62 16.96
CA ILE A 125 4.06 -19.40 15.95
C ILE A 125 4.28 -18.06 15.22
N ARG A 126 4.55 -16.99 15.95
CA ARG A 126 4.83 -15.66 15.37
C ARG A 126 6.07 -15.69 14.51
N ALA A 127 7.14 -16.32 14.96
CA ALA A 127 8.37 -16.45 14.20
C ALA A 127 8.15 -17.25 12.91
N SER A 128 7.46 -18.39 12.96
CA SER A 128 7.17 -19.23 11.78
C SER A 128 6.31 -18.51 10.75
N VAL A 129 5.31 -17.76 11.19
CA VAL A 129 4.46 -16.96 10.29
C VAL A 129 5.28 -15.88 9.58
N LEU A 130 6.34 -15.34 10.23
CA LEU A 130 7.16 -14.28 9.63
C LEU A 130 8.22 -14.76 8.64
N VAL A 131 8.53 -16.06 8.59
CA VAL A 131 9.55 -16.61 7.69
C VAL A 131 9.32 -16.20 6.22
N PRO A 132 8.12 -16.32 5.63
CA PRO A 132 7.89 -15.91 4.26
C PRO A 132 8.17 -14.42 4.02
N TYR A 133 7.77 -13.57 4.95
CA TYR A 133 7.97 -12.13 4.86
C TYR A 133 9.45 -11.73 4.93
N GLY A 134 10.25 -12.46 5.70
CA GLY A 134 11.70 -12.26 5.81
C GLY A 134 12.48 -12.68 4.56
N ALA A 135 11.88 -13.44 3.64
CA ALA A 135 12.54 -13.85 2.40
C ALA A 135 12.70 -12.66 1.44
N VAL A 136 13.87 -12.53 0.80
CA VAL A 136 14.11 -11.55 -0.25
C VAL A 136 13.14 -11.80 -1.41
N THR A 137 12.43 -10.78 -1.89
CA THR A 137 11.37 -10.92 -2.90
C THR A 137 11.84 -11.61 -4.15
N VAL A 138 13.02 -11.23 -4.66
CA VAL A 138 13.61 -11.83 -5.86
C VAL A 138 13.85 -13.31 -5.68
N VAL A 139 14.42 -13.74 -4.53
CA VAL A 139 14.69 -15.15 -4.22
C VAL A 139 13.40 -15.94 -4.11
N ALA A 140 12.40 -15.41 -3.42
CA ALA A 140 11.09 -16.05 -3.30
C ALA A 140 10.40 -16.22 -4.67
N ALA A 141 10.42 -15.17 -5.51
CA ALA A 141 9.86 -15.21 -6.86
C ALA A 141 10.58 -16.25 -7.75
N PHE A 142 11.91 -16.34 -7.67
CA PHE A 142 12.67 -17.37 -8.38
C PHE A 142 12.33 -18.77 -7.88
N ALA A 143 12.21 -18.97 -6.58
CA ALA A 143 11.83 -20.27 -6.01
C ALA A 143 10.46 -20.73 -6.54
N TRP A 144 9.46 -19.83 -6.55
CA TRP A 144 8.15 -20.15 -7.09
C TRP A 144 8.16 -20.36 -8.60
N ARG A 145 8.92 -19.56 -9.35
CA ARG A 145 9.11 -19.79 -10.79
C ARG A 145 9.71 -21.15 -11.08
N LEU A 146 10.76 -21.55 -10.37
CA LEU A 146 11.38 -22.87 -10.52
C LEU A 146 10.42 -24.00 -10.11
N ALA A 147 9.67 -23.82 -9.03
CA ALA A 147 8.67 -24.81 -8.59
C ALA A 147 7.61 -25.11 -9.67
N PHE A 148 7.21 -24.09 -10.43
CA PHE A 148 6.19 -24.19 -11.49
C PHE A 148 6.78 -24.12 -12.91
N ASP A 149 8.09 -24.34 -13.07
CA ASP A 149 8.71 -24.39 -14.39
C ASP A 149 8.07 -25.46 -15.27
N PRO A 150 7.71 -25.17 -16.54
CA PRO A 150 7.02 -26.12 -17.39
C PRO A 150 7.77 -27.43 -17.67
N ALA A 151 9.10 -27.38 -17.69
CA ALA A 151 9.93 -28.53 -18.04
C ALA A 151 10.45 -29.29 -16.82
N THR A 152 10.83 -28.58 -15.75
CA THR A 152 11.57 -29.13 -14.62
C THR A 152 10.93 -28.88 -13.27
N GLY A 153 9.78 -28.17 -13.24
CA GLY A 153 9.14 -27.75 -12.00
C GLY A 153 8.55 -28.92 -11.22
N PHE A 154 8.99 -29.10 -9.98
CA PHE A 154 8.51 -30.19 -9.12
C PHE A 154 7.00 -30.09 -8.83
N ALA A 155 6.44 -28.88 -8.75
CA ALA A 155 5.00 -28.68 -8.52
C ALA A 155 4.18 -29.11 -9.75
N VAL A 156 4.67 -28.87 -10.97
CA VAL A 156 4.02 -29.31 -12.21
C VAL A 156 3.98 -30.83 -12.24
N ALA A 157 5.08 -31.50 -11.91
CA ALA A 157 5.18 -32.95 -11.88
C ALA A 157 4.33 -33.59 -10.76
N LEU A 158 4.40 -33.02 -9.54
CA LEU A 158 3.70 -33.54 -8.35
C LEU A 158 2.17 -33.47 -8.50
N PHE A 159 1.65 -32.37 -9.02
CA PHE A 159 0.22 -32.12 -9.17
C PHE A 159 -0.31 -32.48 -10.58
N ASN A 160 0.55 -33.02 -11.46
CA ASN A 160 0.25 -33.38 -12.84
C ASN A 160 -0.50 -32.26 -13.59
N LEU A 161 0.05 -31.05 -13.54
CA LEU A 161 -0.58 -29.84 -14.10
C LEU A 161 -0.40 -29.79 -15.62
N ASP A 162 -1.49 -29.96 -16.35
CA ASP A 162 -1.54 -29.89 -17.81
C ASP A 162 -2.71 -28.98 -18.26
N PRO A 163 -2.47 -27.84 -18.95
CA PRO A 163 -1.14 -27.30 -19.27
C PRO A 163 -0.41 -26.72 -18.04
N PRO A 164 0.94 -26.66 -18.09
CA PRO A 164 1.71 -26.06 -17.02
C PRO A 164 1.31 -24.59 -16.78
N PRO A 165 1.16 -24.14 -15.51
CA PRO A 165 0.59 -22.83 -15.21
C PRO A 165 1.31 -21.65 -15.87
N LEU A 166 2.64 -21.69 -15.94
CA LEU A 166 3.42 -20.59 -16.55
C LEU A 166 3.32 -20.52 -18.09
N THR A 167 2.65 -21.46 -18.74
CA THR A 167 2.38 -21.41 -20.19
C THR A 167 1.07 -20.73 -20.51
N THR A 168 0.22 -20.47 -19.54
CA THR A 168 -1.09 -19.86 -19.71
C THR A 168 -1.21 -18.52 -18.99
N ARG A 169 -2.07 -17.63 -19.49
CA ARG A 169 -2.31 -16.33 -18.84
C ARG A 169 -2.86 -16.49 -17.41
N GLY A 170 -3.90 -17.33 -17.27
CA GLY A 170 -4.54 -17.57 -15.96
C GLY A 170 -3.59 -18.21 -14.97
N GLY A 171 -2.81 -19.19 -15.40
CA GLY A 171 -1.81 -19.85 -14.57
C GLY A 171 -0.68 -18.90 -14.16
N SER A 172 -0.19 -18.07 -15.07
CA SER A 172 0.82 -17.05 -14.76
C SER A 172 0.32 -16.06 -13.69
N PHE A 173 -0.92 -15.56 -13.81
CA PHE A 173 -1.53 -14.74 -12.78
C PHE A 173 -1.66 -15.47 -11.44
N PHE A 174 -2.09 -16.74 -11.49
CA PHE A 174 -2.20 -17.55 -10.27
C PHE A 174 -0.87 -17.63 -9.52
N ILE A 175 0.23 -17.92 -10.22
CA ILE A 175 1.54 -18.04 -9.57
C ILE A 175 2.03 -16.68 -9.04
N ILE A 176 1.83 -15.58 -9.79
CA ILE A 176 2.19 -14.22 -9.33
C ILE A 176 1.42 -13.89 -8.05
N ILE A 177 0.09 -14.04 -8.06
CA ILE A 177 -0.77 -13.75 -6.91
C ILE A 177 -0.44 -14.66 -5.73
N PHE A 178 -0.21 -15.94 -5.98
CA PHE A 178 0.15 -16.91 -4.94
C PHE A 178 1.46 -16.54 -4.26
N ALA A 179 2.49 -16.19 -5.03
CA ALA A 179 3.79 -15.76 -4.49
C ALA A 179 3.66 -14.49 -3.64
N GLU A 180 2.88 -13.51 -4.10
CA GLU A 180 2.58 -12.27 -3.37
C GLU A 180 1.84 -12.56 -2.07
N VAL A 181 0.73 -13.29 -2.13
CA VAL A 181 -0.08 -13.64 -0.96
C VAL A 181 0.74 -14.41 0.05
N TRP A 182 1.51 -15.42 -0.38
CA TRP A 182 2.36 -16.20 0.51
C TRP A 182 3.37 -15.32 1.25
N LYS A 183 4.00 -14.39 0.53
CA LYS A 183 5.05 -13.54 1.07
C LYS A 183 4.52 -12.45 2.01
N THR A 184 3.41 -11.79 1.65
CA THR A 184 2.99 -10.53 2.29
C THR A 184 1.85 -10.69 3.28
N THR A 185 1.11 -11.80 3.28
CA THR A 185 0.08 -12.10 4.28
C THR A 185 0.58 -11.97 5.73
N PRO A 186 1.82 -12.41 6.10
CA PRO A 186 2.33 -12.22 7.44
C PRO A 186 2.40 -10.77 7.91
N PHE A 187 2.72 -9.84 7.02
CA PHE A 187 2.72 -8.40 7.34
C PHE A 187 1.32 -7.90 7.72
N ILE A 188 0.31 -8.27 6.93
CA ILE A 188 -1.09 -7.95 7.23
C ILE A 188 -1.50 -8.58 8.56
N ALA A 189 -1.14 -9.84 8.79
CA ALA A 189 -1.45 -10.55 10.04
C ALA A 189 -0.88 -9.84 11.26
N LEU A 190 0.34 -9.30 11.19
CA LEU A 190 0.96 -8.54 12.29
C LEU A 190 0.25 -7.20 12.54
N LEU A 191 -0.08 -6.46 11.48
CA LEU A 191 -0.83 -5.20 11.63
C LEU A 191 -2.19 -5.43 12.28
N LEU A 192 -2.91 -6.47 11.83
CA LEU A 192 -4.20 -6.84 12.40
C LEU A 192 -4.08 -7.39 13.83
N LEU A 193 -3.01 -8.13 14.14
CA LEU A 193 -2.72 -8.59 15.49
C LEU A 193 -2.49 -7.40 16.46
N GLY A 194 -1.78 -6.36 15.99
CA GLY A 194 -1.64 -5.10 16.74
C GLY A 194 -2.99 -4.45 17.01
N GLY A 195 -3.88 -4.41 16.01
CA GLY A 195 -5.25 -3.93 16.18
C GLY A 195 -6.09 -4.77 17.15
N LEU A 196 -5.98 -6.11 17.07
CA LEU A 196 -6.67 -7.03 17.98
C LEU A 196 -6.20 -6.87 19.44
N ALA A 197 -4.93 -6.57 19.66
CA ALA A 197 -4.38 -6.40 21.00
C ALA A 197 -4.92 -5.15 21.72
N LEU A 198 -5.50 -4.21 21.00
CA LEU A 198 -6.13 -3.01 21.57
C LEU A 198 -7.59 -3.22 21.97
N VAL A 199 -8.21 -4.35 21.61
CA VAL A 199 -9.61 -4.65 21.94
C VAL A 199 -9.68 -5.17 23.38
N PRO A 200 -10.44 -4.52 24.29
CA PRO A 200 -10.57 -4.98 25.67
C PRO A 200 -11.23 -6.37 25.77
N ASP A 201 -10.58 -7.28 26.50
CA ASP A 201 -11.08 -8.65 26.70
C ASP A 201 -12.46 -8.69 27.38
N ASP A 202 -12.80 -7.69 28.19
CA ASP A 202 -14.06 -7.63 28.92
C ASP A 202 -15.28 -7.51 27.99
N LEU A 203 -15.11 -6.89 26.80
CA LEU A 203 -16.15 -6.87 25.78
C LEU A 203 -16.48 -8.28 25.26
N TYR A 204 -15.47 -9.14 25.12
CA TYR A 204 -15.69 -10.53 24.72
C TYR A 204 -16.33 -11.37 25.83
N LYS A 205 -15.96 -11.11 27.12
CA LYS A 205 -16.58 -11.78 28.27
C LYS A 205 -18.04 -11.40 28.40
N ALA A 206 -18.36 -10.10 28.37
CA ALA A 206 -19.74 -9.61 28.43
C ALA A 206 -20.60 -10.19 27.31
N ALA A 207 -20.15 -10.11 26.07
CA ALA A 207 -20.88 -10.66 24.94
C ALA A 207 -21.07 -12.19 25.01
N LYS A 208 -20.14 -12.91 25.65
CA LYS A 208 -20.28 -14.34 25.91
C LYS A 208 -21.35 -14.63 26.96
N MET A 209 -21.46 -13.80 28.00
CA MET A 209 -22.52 -13.90 29.02
C MET A 209 -23.89 -13.61 28.41
N ASP A 210 -23.97 -12.68 27.44
CA ASP A 210 -25.18 -12.37 26.67
C ASP A 210 -25.54 -13.44 25.63
N GLY A 211 -24.81 -14.55 25.55
CA GLY A 211 -25.08 -15.65 24.62
C GLY A 211 -24.62 -15.40 23.19
N ALA A 212 -23.81 -14.37 22.92
CA ALA A 212 -23.34 -14.06 21.57
C ALA A 212 -22.43 -15.17 21.01
N SER A 213 -22.75 -15.64 19.81
CA SER A 213 -21.94 -16.61 19.06
C SER A 213 -20.57 -16.05 18.67
N SER A 214 -19.62 -16.91 18.32
CA SER A 214 -18.27 -16.48 17.88
C SER A 214 -18.33 -15.58 16.64
N TRP A 215 -19.25 -15.83 15.71
CA TRP A 215 -19.47 -15.00 14.53
C TRP A 215 -20.05 -13.63 14.87
N GLN A 216 -21.00 -13.58 15.80
CA GLN A 216 -21.56 -12.30 16.29
C GLN A 216 -20.49 -11.47 17.00
N ARG A 217 -19.65 -12.07 17.82
CA ARG A 217 -18.53 -11.37 18.47
C ARG A 217 -17.51 -10.86 17.44
N PHE A 218 -17.21 -11.65 16.41
CA PHE A 218 -16.33 -11.23 15.33
C PHE A 218 -16.88 -10.03 14.56
N THR A 219 -18.14 -10.12 14.09
CA THR A 219 -18.73 -9.09 13.22
C THR A 219 -19.16 -7.83 13.95
N LYS A 220 -19.62 -7.95 15.22
CA LYS A 220 -20.17 -6.82 16.00
C LYS A 220 -19.19 -6.19 16.98
N ILE A 221 -18.12 -6.89 17.37
CA ILE A 221 -17.12 -6.38 18.31
C ILE A 221 -15.76 -6.27 17.62
N THR A 222 -15.21 -7.42 17.17
CA THR A 222 -13.83 -7.44 16.64
C THR A 222 -13.69 -6.54 15.44
N LEU A 223 -14.45 -6.79 14.38
CA LEU A 223 -14.31 -6.09 13.10
C LEU A 223 -14.53 -4.57 13.20
N PRO A 224 -15.54 -4.05 13.92
CA PRO A 224 -15.69 -2.61 14.10
C PRO A 224 -14.56 -1.96 14.89
N LEU A 225 -14.06 -2.62 15.94
CA LEU A 225 -13.02 -2.05 16.80
C LEU A 225 -11.63 -2.06 16.14
N ILE A 226 -11.32 -3.07 15.33
CA ILE A 226 -10.05 -3.11 14.57
C ILE A 226 -10.14 -2.39 13.22
N LYS A 227 -11.29 -1.83 12.86
CA LYS A 227 -11.49 -1.14 11.58
C LYS A 227 -10.38 -0.13 11.25
N PRO A 228 -9.90 0.72 12.18
CA PRO A 228 -8.80 1.63 11.88
C PRO A 228 -7.50 0.89 11.49
N ALA A 229 -7.13 -0.16 12.21
CA ALA A 229 -5.94 -0.95 11.90
C ALA A 229 -6.10 -1.70 10.57
N LEU A 230 -7.29 -2.26 10.30
CA LEU A 230 -7.61 -2.90 9.03
C LEU A 230 -7.48 -1.92 7.86
N MET A 231 -7.99 -0.70 7.99
CA MET A 231 -7.91 0.32 6.96
C MET A 231 -6.47 0.73 6.63
N VAL A 232 -5.65 0.91 7.66
CA VAL A 232 -4.23 1.20 7.49
C VAL A 232 -3.53 0.04 6.78
N ALA A 233 -3.81 -1.21 7.17
CA ALA A 233 -3.25 -2.39 6.53
C ALA A 233 -3.63 -2.48 5.05
N VAL A 234 -4.93 -2.31 4.73
CA VAL A 234 -5.43 -2.34 3.35
C VAL A 234 -4.84 -1.21 2.51
N LEU A 235 -4.76 0.02 3.06
CA LEU A 235 -4.15 1.15 2.36
C LEU A 235 -2.70 0.86 2.00
N PHE A 236 -1.86 0.53 2.99
CA PHE A 236 -0.45 0.25 2.74
C PHE A 236 -0.27 -0.86 1.72
N ARG A 237 -1.04 -1.94 1.85
CA ARG A 237 -0.91 -3.08 0.94
C ARG A 237 -1.41 -2.78 -0.46
N THR A 238 -2.48 -2.00 -0.61
CA THR A 238 -2.97 -1.58 -1.94
C THR A 238 -1.93 -0.72 -2.66
N LEU A 239 -1.32 0.24 -1.96
CA LEU A 239 -0.28 1.10 -2.54
C LEU A 239 0.98 0.30 -2.92
N ASP A 240 1.34 -0.72 -2.14
CA ASP A 240 2.47 -1.59 -2.41
C ASP A 240 2.18 -2.55 -3.57
N ALA A 241 1.04 -3.25 -3.56
CA ALA A 241 0.63 -4.18 -4.61
C ALA A 241 0.43 -3.50 -5.97
N PHE A 242 -0.04 -2.24 -6.00
CA PHE A 242 -0.22 -1.50 -7.25
C PHE A 242 1.11 -1.21 -7.96
N ARG A 243 2.22 -1.23 -7.24
CA ARG A 243 3.57 -1.05 -7.78
C ARG A 243 4.35 -2.35 -7.93
N ILE A 244 3.65 -3.49 -7.99
CA ILE A 244 4.26 -4.81 -8.14
C ILE A 244 5.22 -4.83 -9.34
N TYR A 245 6.47 -5.21 -9.08
CA TYR A 245 7.51 -5.36 -10.10
C TYR A 245 8.23 -6.70 -9.98
N ASP A 246 8.96 -6.92 -8.88
CA ASP A 246 9.89 -8.04 -8.72
C ASP A 246 9.25 -9.40 -8.99
N SER A 247 8.15 -9.71 -8.32
CA SER A 247 7.47 -11.00 -8.45
C SER A 247 6.90 -11.19 -9.85
N ALA A 248 6.23 -10.17 -10.41
CA ALA A 248 5.66 -10.24 -11.73
C ALA A 248 6.75 -10.36 -12.81
N PHE A 249 7.82 -9.57 -12.69
CA PHE A 249 8.93 -9.60 -13.64
C PHE A 249 9.69 -10.93 -13.62
N ILE A 250 9.99 -11.47 -12.45
CA ILE A 250 10.75 -12.71 -12.34
C ILE A 250 9.92 -13.92 -12.75
N ILE A 251 8.65 -13.97 -12.36
CA ILE A 251 7.79 -15.13 -12.65
C ILE A 251 7.42 -15.18 -14.12
N SER A 252 6.93 -14.11 -14.71
CA SER A 252 6.40 -14.12 -16.07
C SER A 252 7.12 -13.20 -17.07
N ARG A 253 7.81 -12.15 -16.61
CA ARG A 253 8.36 -11.06 -17.45
C ARG A 253 7.32 -10.42 -18.38
N GLY A 254 6.05 -10.42 -17.98
CA GLY A 254 4.97 -9.95 -18.84
C GLY A 254 4.55 -10.95 -19.94
N ALA A 255 5.12 -12.16 -20.01
CA ALA A 255 4.70 -13.21 -20.94
C ALA A 255 3.22 -13.55 -20.72
N ASN A 256 2.59 -14.16 -21.72
CA ASN A 256 1.18 -14.52 -21.71
C ASN A 256 0.24 -13.34 -21.43
N ASN A 257 0.64 -12.12 -21.83
CA ASN A 257 -0.13 -10.88 -21.60
C ASN A 257 -0.38 -10.59 -20.10
N THR A 258 0.62 -10.81 -19.25
CA THR A 258 0.60 -10.54 -17.80
C THR A 258 1.49 -9.35 -17.42
N GLY A 259 1.78 -8.45 -18.36
CA GLY A 259 2.49 -7.22 -18.12
C GLY A 259 1.83 -6.39 -17.01
N THR A 260 2.64 -5.67 -16.25
CA THR A 260 2.19 -4.72 -15.23
C THR A 260 2.72 -3.34 -15.54
N LEU A 261 2.11 -2.31 -14.95
CA LEU A 261 2.55 -0.92 -15.12
C LEU A 261 4.04 -0.72 -14.79
N SER A 262 4.53 -1.38 -13.73
CA SER A 262 5.94 -1.29 -13.34
C SER A 262 6.86 -1.99 -14.34
N ILE A 263 6.43 -3.09 -14.94
CA ILE A 263 7.17 -3.77 -16.03
C ILE A 263 7.21 -2.87 -17.26
N LEU A 264 6.08 -2.24 -17.63
CA LEU A 264 6.05 -1.31 -18.76
C LEU A 264 7.03 -0.14 -18.55
N GLY A 265 7.03 0.46 -17.36
CA GLY A 265 7.99 1.53 -17.03
C GLY A 265 9.44 1.07 -17.15
N TYR A 266 9.75 -0.11 -16.66
CA TYR A 266 11.09 -0.71 -16.78
C TYR A 266 11.47 -0.97 -18.24
N GLU A 267 10.58 -1.52 -19.04
CA GLU A 267 10.81 -1.79 -20.47
C GLU A 267 11.15 -0.49 -21.23
N GLU A 268 10.42 0.59 -21.00
CA GLU A 268 10.69 1.87 -21.65
C GLU A 268 12.01 2.50 -21.19
N LEU A 269 12.31 2.47 -19.88
CA LEU A 269 13.49 3.11 -19.32
C LEU A 269 14.78 2.34 -19.60
N VAL A 270 14.77 1.00 -19.42
CA VAL A 270 15.98 0.19 -19.39
C VAL A 270 16.19 -0.55 -20.71
N ASN A 271 15.18 -1.21 -21.26
CA ASN A 271 15.35 -2.01 -22.47
C ASN A 271 15.24 -1.17 -23.73
N ARG A 272 14.30 -0.22 -23.78
CA ARG A 272 14.12 0.69 -24.93
C ARG A 272 14.96 1.96 -24.82
N LEU A 273 15.56 2.23 -23.63
CA LEU A 273 16.38 3.42 -23.37
C LEU A 273 15.66 4.74 -23.65
N ASN A 274 14.32 4.75 -23.62
CA ASN A 274 13.49 5.92 -23.83
C ASN A 274 13.11 6.56 -22.51
N LEU A 275 13.99 7.43 -22.02
CA LEU A 275 13.80 8.11 -20.72
C LEU A 275 12.55 8.99 -20.71
N GLY A 276 12.18 9.60 -21.83
CA GLY A 276 11.00 10.46 -21.93
C GLY A 276 9.71 9.69 -21.72
N LEU A 277 9.49 8.61 -22.47
CA LEU A 277 8.30 7.75 -22.33
C LEU A 277 8.30 7.02 -20.99
N GLY A 278 9.43 6.44 -20.59
CA GLY A 278 9.51 5.73 -19.32
C GLY A 278 9.25 6.64 -18.11
N SER A 279 9.73 7.90 -18.15
CA SER A 279 9.39 8.90 -17.13
C SER A 279 7.90 9.27 -17.14
N ALA A 280 7.29 9.38 -18.33
CA ALA A 280 5.84 9.62 -18.43
C ALA A 280 5.03 8.47 -17.81
N VAL A 281 5.41 7.21 -18.06
CA VAL A 281 4.81 6.02 -17.42
C VAL A 281 4.98 6.10 -15.90
N ALA A 282 6.18 6.42 -15.39
CA ALA A 282 6.44 6.54 -13.95
C ALA A 282 5.58 7.61 -13.28
N ILE A 283 5.43 8.79 -13.91
CA ILE A 283 4.56 9.86 -13.41
C ILE A 283 3.09 9.44 -13.45
N LEU A 284 2.63 8.75 -14.48
CA LEU A 284 1.25 8.23 -14.53
C LEU A 284 0.99 7.19 -13.43
N ILE A 285 1.94 6.29 -13.16
CA ILE A 285 1.85 5.35 -12.02
C ILE A 285 1.77 6.13 -10.71
N PHE A 286 2.61 7.15 -10.52
CA PHE A 286 2.59 8.00 -9.34
C PHE A 286 1.22 8.68 -9.16
N ILE A 287 0.64 9.24 -10.23
CA ILE A 287 -0.69 9.84 -10.20
C ILE A 287 -1.76 8.80 -9.80
N CYS A 288 -1.72 7.59 -10.36
CA CYS A 288 -2.64 6.51 -9.99
C CYS A 288 -2.53 6.16 -8.49
N VAL A 289 -1.32 6.04 -7.97
CA VAL A 289 -1.06 5.79 -6.55
C VAL A 289 -1.60 6.92 -5.67
N MET A 290 -1.40 8.19 -6.08
CA MET A 290 -1.95 9.35 -5.37
C MET A 290 -3.49 9.37 -5.38
N ILE A 291 -4.12 9.00 -6.50
CA ILE A 291 -5.58 8.87 -6.60
C ILE A 291 -6.09 7.78 -5.65
N ILE A 292 -5.45 6.61 -5.63
CA ILE A 292 -5.79 5.53 -4.71
C ILE A 292 -5.66 6.02 -3.26
N ALA A 293 -4.55 6.64 -2.89
CA ALA A 293 -4.34 7.20 -1.56
C ALA A 293 -5.41 8.22 -1.19
N PHE A 294 -5.73 9.16 -2.11
CA PHE A 294 -6.76 10.16 -1.90
C PHE A 294 -8.15 9.54 -1.68
N ILE A 295 -8.51 8.53 -2.49
CA ILE A 295 -9.75 7.77 -2.33
C ILE A 295 -9.82 7.15 -0.92
N PHE A 296 -8.75 6.50 -0.48
CA PHE A 296 -8.69 5.93 0.87
C PHE A 296 -8.84 7.01 1.96
N PHE A 297 -8.14 8.12 1.86
CA PHE A 297 -8.28 9.22 2.83
C PHE A 297 -9.68 9.83 2.83
N ARG A 298 -10.31 9.97 1.67
CA ARG A 298 -11.63 10.60 1.55
C ARG A 298 -12.77 9.71 2.03
N PHE A 299 -12.72 8.41 1.72
CA PHE A 299 -13.81 7.46 2.03
C PHE A 299 -13.59 6.70 3.33
N LEU A 300 -12.34 6.49 3.72
CA LEU A 300 -11.95 5.74 4.91
C LEU A 300 -11.46 6.68 6.01
N GLY A 301 -11.30 7.97 5.70
CA GLY A 301 -10.84 8.98 6.61
C GLY A 301 -11.61 8.89 7.92
N ALA A 302 -10.90 8.46 8.93
CA ALA A 302 -11.33 8.61 10.30
C ALA A 302 -11.73 10.07 10.47
N SER A 303 -13.01 10.31 10.67
CA SER A 303 -13.45 11.55 11.27
C SER A 303 -12.88 11.55 12.69
N PRO A 304 -11.87 12.36 13.03
CA PRO A 304 -11.35 12.37 14.39
C PRO A 304 -12.28 13.09 15.36
N ASP A 305 -13.52 13.34 15.00
CA ASP A 305 -14.46 13.99 15.93
C ASP A 305 -15.90 13.68 15.57
N ARG A 306 -16.45 12.67 16.21
CA ARG A 306 -17.80 12.65 16.75
C ARG A 306 -17.77 12.03 18.14
N ARG A 307 -17.35 12.81 19.10
CA ARG A 307 -17.82 12.69 20.48
C ARG A 307 -18.90 13.72 20.71
#